data_b9cf9810ee491adc68a70ca972f0bfb7
#
_entry.id   b9cf9810ee491adc68a70ca972f0bfb7
#
_cell.length_a   1.000
_cell.length_b   1.000
_cell.length_c   1.000
_cell.angle_alpha   90.00
_cell.angle_beta   90.00
_cell.angle_gamma   90.00
#
_symmetry.space_group_name_H-M   'P 1'
#
loop_
_entity.id
_entity.type
_entity.pdbx_description
1 polymer ?
#
loop_
_entity_poly.entity_id
_entity_poly.type
_entity_poly.pdbx_seq_one_letter_code
_entity_poly.pdbx_strand_id
1 'polypeptide(L)'
;ARRRGTGMGGGHDEREQTLNQMLVEMDGFAANAGIIVMAATNRVDILDPAILRPGRFDRKIAVGLPDVGGREAILQVHAKNKPLGDNVDLKQIAQTTAGFTGADLENLLNEAAIVAAKANRCFISQEDIKTAFVKVGIGTERKSRIISDKERKITAYHESGHAILFHVLPDVGPVYSVSIIPTGAGAAGYTMPLPERDDMFMTKGRMLQEIMVSLGGRIAEEIIFDDIGLILPLDFGIFSLILNPFVA
;
A
#
# COMPACT_ATOMS: atom_id res chain seq x y z
N ALA A 1 20.48 1.51 18.24
CA ALA A 1 20.58 2.57 19.25
C ALA A 1 19.20 2.90 19.82
N ARG A 2 18.78 2.18 20.83
CA ARG A 2 17.46 2.36 21.45
C ARG A 2 17.56 3.29 22.64
N ARG A 3 16.50 4.07 22.94
CA ARG A 3 16.39 4.96 24.10
C ARG A 3 16.71 4.21 25.40
N ARG A 4 17.46 4.86 26.31
CA ARG A 4 17.83 4.28 27.61
C ARG A 4 16.59 3.98 28.44
N GLY A 5 16.48 2.75 28.94
CA GLY A 5 15.37 2.34 29.79
C GLY A 5 15.82 2.16 31.24
N THR A 6 14.95 2.46 32.19
CA THR A 6 15.16 2.28 33.64
C THR A 6 14.87 0.84 34.10
N GLY A 7 15.30 -0.19 33.36
CA GLY A 7 15.02 -1.59 33.68
C GLY A 7 16.23 -2.28 34.33
N MET A 8 16.06 -2.85 35.52
CA MET A 8 17.03 -3.73 36.20
C MET A 8 17.09 -5.09 35.50
N GLY A 9 18.12 -5.30 34.64
CA GLY A 9 18.38 -6.62 34.03
C GLY A 9 19.64 -6.59 33.16
N GLY A 10 20.58 -7.53 33.35
CA GLY A 10 21.93 -7.59 32.78
C GLY A 10 22.05 -7.58 31.23
N GLY A 11 20.95 -7.61 30.45
CA GLY A 11 20.97 -7.46 29.01
C GLY A 11 20.94 -5.99 28.54
N HIS A 12 20.79 -5.03 29.43
CA HIS A 12 20.82 -3.61 29.13
C HIS A 12 22.26 -3.05 29.08
N ASP A 13 23.16 -3.55 29.93
CA ASP A 13 24.54 -3.07 30.02
C ASP A 13 25.34 -3.29 28.74
N GLU A 14 25.21 -4.45 28.10
CA GLU A 14 25.90 -4.72 26.82
C GLU A 14 25.44 -3.81 25.69
N ARG A 15 24.14 -3.54 25.64
CA ARG A 15 23.57 -2.64 24.59
C ARG A 15 23.95 -1.19 24.81
N GLU A 16 24.02 -0.74 26.07
CA GLU A 16 24.49 0.61 26.42
C GLU A 16 25.98 0.75 26.14
N GLN A 17 26.80 -0.27 26.45
CA GLN A 17 28.20 -0.29 26.09
C GLN A 17 28.41 -0.20 24.57
N THR A 18 27.67 -1.01 23.79
CA THR A 18 27.77 -0.97 22.35
C THR A 18 27.36 0.39 21.77
N LEU A 19 26.30 1.00 22.33
CA LEU A 19 25.90 2.34 21.94
C LEU A 19 26.98 3.38 22.27
N ASN A 20 27.50 3.35 23.47
CA ASN A 20 28.55 4.28 23.90
C ASN A 20 29.81 4.13 23.05
N GLN A 21 30.23 2.89 22.76
CA GLN A 21 31.36 2.64 21.86
C GLN A 21 31.11 3.19 20.47
N MET A 22 29.93 2.98 19.90
CA MET A 22 29.58 3.53 18.60
C MET A 22 29.62 5.08 18.60
N LEU A 23 29.15 5.72 19.67
CA LEU A 23 29.20 7.16 19.80
C LEU A 23 30.65 7.69 19.89
N VAL A 24 31.53 6.97 20.64
CA VAL A 24 32.96 7.31 20.75
C VAL A 24 33.65 7.18 19.40
N GLU A 25 33.39 6.12 18.67
CA GLU A 25 33.95 5.91 17.32
C GLU A 25 33.48 6.99 16.34
N MET A 26 32.20 7.37 16.40
CA MET A 26 31.66 8.46 15.57
C MET A 26 32.31 9.83 15.91
N ASP A 27 32.48 10.13 17.19
CA ASP A 27 33.11 11.37 17.65
C ASP A 27 34.63 11.35 17.36
N GLY A 28 35.25 10.19 17.22
CA GLY A 28 36.66 9.99 16.90
C GLY A 28 37.01 10.16 15.42
N PHE A 29 36.03 10.24 14.52
CA PHE A 29 36.30 10.54 13.11
C PHE A 29 36.72 11.99 12.97
N ALA A 30 38.02 12.21 12.68
CA ALA A 30 38.52 13.54 12.39
C ALA A 30 37.74 14.19 11.25
N ALA A 31 37.42 15.47 11.37
CA ALA A 31 36.61 16.23 10.40
C ALA A 31 37.06 16.13 8.92
N ASN A 32 38.30 15.66 8.68
CA ASN A 32 38.92 15.56 7.37
C ASN A 32 39.17 14.13 6.89
N ALA A 33 38.59 13.11 7.56
CA ALA A 33 38.83 11.72 7.16
C ALA A 33 38.06 11.28 5.89
N GLY A 34 37.18 12.12 5.34
CA GLY A 34 36.41 11.80 4.12
C GLY A 34 35.40 10.68 4.33
N ILE A 35 35.08 10.32 5.57
CA ILE A 35 34.16 9.23 5.90
C ILE A 35 32.74 9.79 6.01
N ILE A 36 31.79 9.16 5.29
CA ILE A 36 30.36 9.46 5.40
C ILE A 36 29.69 8.28 6.10
N VAL A 37 29.04 8.54 7.24
CA VAL A 37 28.29 7.54 7.99
C VAL A 37 26.81 7.69 7.66
N MET A 38 26.18 6.60 7.21
CA MET A 38 24.75 6.56 6.90
C MET A 38 24.06 5.49 7.73
N ALA A 39 22.87 5.80 8.25
CA ALA A 39 21.99 4.85 8.93
C ALA A 39 20.56 5.01 8.45
N ALA A 40 19.80 3.93 8.46
CA ALA A 40 18.39 3.93 8.13
C ALA A 40 17.57 3.27 9.24
N THR A 41 16.39 3.79 9.52
CA THR A 41 15.46 3.23 10.50
C THR A 41 14.03 3.57 10.12
N ASN A 42 13.10 2.65 10.40
CA ASN A 42 11.66 2.91 10.31
C ASN A 42 11.11 3.51 11.62
N ARG A 43 11.94 3.58 12.68
CA ARG A 43 11.52 4.05 13.99
C ARG A 43 12.51 5.03 14.58
N VAL A 44 12.31 6.28 14.22
CA VAL A 44 13.12 7.40 14.76
C VAL A 44 12.80 7.64 16.24
N ASP A 45 11.56 7.36 16.66
CA ASP A 45 11.03 7.55 18.02
C ASP A 45 11.78 6.77 19.10
N ILE A 46 12.36 5.61 18.73
CA ILE A 46 13.10 4.76 19.67
C ILE A 46 14.61 5.04 19.73
N LEU A 47 15.13 5.88 18.85
CA LEU A 47 16.55 6.20 18.84
C LEU A 47 16.96 7.03 20.06
N ASP A 48 18.18 6.79 20.56
CA ASP A 48 18.77 7.62 21.60
C ASP A 48 19.06 9.02 21.02
N PRO A 49 18.58 10.11 21.65
CA PRO A 49 18.81 11.47 21.18
C PRO A 49 20.30 11.83 21.03
N ALA A 50 21.19 11.14 21.74
CA ALA A 50 22.64 11.37 21.63
C ALA A 50 23.19 11.08 20.23
N ILE A 51 22.58 10.15 19.48
CA ILE A 51 22.98 9.82 18.10
C ILE A 51 22.63 10.95 17.13
N LEU A 52 21.52 11.64 17.40
CA LEU A 52 20.96 12.67 16.52
C LEU A 52 21.56 14.07 16.78
N ARG A 53 22.61 14.16 17.61
CA ARG A 53 23.32 15.43 17.88
C ARG A 53 24.22 15.82 16.69
N PRO A 54 24.42 17.14 16.46
CA PRO A 54 25.41 17.63 15.50
C PRO A 54 26.78 16.99 15.72
N GLY A 55 27.50 16.73 14.63
CA GLY A 55 28.76 15.98 14.64
C GLY A 55 28.64 14.46 14.52
N ARG A 56 27.41 13.94 14.52
CA ARG A 56 27.09 12.51 14.37
C ARG A 56 26.17 12.31 13.16
N PHE A 57 24.85 12.18 13.37
CA PHE A 57 23.88 12.19 12.26
C PHE A 57 23.30 13.60 12.10
N ASP A 58 24.01 14.44 11.39
CA ASP A 58 23.65 15.85 11.22
C ASP A 58 22.44 16.06 10.34
N ARG A 59 22.25 15.18 9.36
CA ARG A 59 21.17 15.26 8.38
C ARG A 59 20.17 14.14 8.59
N LYS A 60 18.92 14.52 8.78
CA LYS A 60 17.77 13.60 8.84
C LYS A 60 16.98 13.75 7.56
N ILE A 61 16.85 12.67 6.83
CA ILE A 61 16.10 12.63 5.57
C ILE A 61 14.90 11.70 5.78
N ALA A 62 13.71 12.27 5.73
CA ALA A 62 12.49 11.47 5.69
C ALA A 62 12.28 10.96 4.26
N VAL A 63 12.19 9.64 4.09
CA VAL A 63 11.85 9.02 2.81
C VAL A 63 10.36 8.74 2.84
N GLY A 64 9.59 9.58 2.14
CA GLY A 64 8.13 9.42 1.99
C GLY A 64 7.76 8.36 0.95
N LEU A 65 6.46 8.21 0.72
CA LEU A 65 5.95 7.38 -0.38
C LEU A 65 6.40 7.97 -1.72
N PRO A 66 6.75 7.12 -2.71
CA PRO A 66 7.17 7.59 -4.01
C PRO A 66 5.98 8.18 -4.80
N ASP A 67 6.22 9.25 -5.54
CA ASP A 67 5.31 9.77 -6.55
C ASP A 67 5.24 8.86 -7.79
N VAL A 68 4.44 9.19 -8.79
CA VAL A 68 4.29 8.38 -10.02
C VAL A 68 5.64 8.13 -10.69
N GLY A 69 6.50 9.16 -10.81
CA GLY A 69 7.82 9.03 -11.42
C GLY A 69 8.76 8.15 -10.60
N GLY A 70 8.72 8.32 -9.27
CA GLY A 70 9.47 7.47 -8.34
C GLY A 70 9.02 6.01 -8.41
N ARG A 71 7.70 5.74 -8.48
CA ARG A 71 7.16 4.37 -8.63
C ARG A 71 7.59 3.75 -9.95
N GLU A 72 7.54 4.49 -11.05
CA GLU A 72 8.02 4.01 -12.35
C GLU A 72 9.51 3.65 -12.29
N ALA A 73 10.36 4.49 -11.72
CA ALA A 73 11.78 4.22 -11.55
C ALA A 73 12.04 2.99 -10.67
N ILE A 74 11.29 2.81 -9.59
CA ILE A 74 11.38 1.63 -8.72
C ILE A 74 10.96 0.37 -9.49
N LEU A 75 9.85 0.42 -10.23
CA LEU A 75 9.40 -0.69 -11.07
C LEU A 75 10.46 -1.07 -12.11
N GLN A 76 11.09 -0.10 -12.76
CA GLN A 76 12.19 -0.35 -13.71
C GLN A 76 13.38 -1.07 -13.05
N VAL A 77 13.73 -0.72 -11.81
CA VAL A 77 14.80 -1.40 -11.06
C VAL A 77 14.43 -2.86 -10.80
N HIS A 78 13.23 -3.13 -10.30
CA HIS A 78 12.78 -4.49 -9.98
C HIS A 78 12.43 -5.33 -11.21
N ALA A 79 12.20 -4.71 -12.36
CA ALA A 79 11.93 -5.36 -13.64
C ALA A 79 13.20 -5.92 -14.32
N LYS A 80 14.39 -5.39 -14.00
CA LYS A 80 15.65 -5.76 -14.70
C LYS A 80 15.93 -7.25 -14.78
N ASN A 81 15.55 -8.01 -13.75
CA ASN A 81 15.80 -9.45 -13.65
C ASN A 81 14.54 -10.29 -13.87
N LYS A 82 13.50 -9.71 -14.46
CA LYS A 82 12.22 -10.39 -14.71
C LYS A 82 11.90 -10.37 -16.21
N PRO A 83 11.44 -11.48 -16.79
CA PRO A 83 11.06 -11.53 -18.19
C PRO A 83 9.70 -10.86 -18.38
N LEU A 84 9.69 -9.56 -18.67
CA LEU A 84 8.46 -8.83 -19.01
C LEU A 84 8.12 -9.06 -20.49
N GLY A 85 6.83 -9.20 -20.77
CA GLY A 85 6.32 -9.21 -22.15
C GLY A 85 6.27 -7.81 -22.76
N ASP A 86 6.23 -7.74 -24.09
CA ASP A 86 6.21 -6.47 -24.84
C ASP A 86 4.96 -5.61 -24.57
N ASN A 87 3.92 -6.21 -24.01
CA ASN A 87 2.67 -5.55 -23.67
C ASN A 87 2.66 -4.90 -22.28
N VAL A 88 3.78 -4.94 -21.54
CA VAL A 88 3.84 -4.39 -20.17
C VAL A 88 4.22 -2.92 -20.22
N ASP A 89 3.32 -2.08 -19.70
CA ASP A 89 3.51 -0.64 -19.53
C ASP A 89 3.75 -0.30 -18.05
N LEU A 90 5.05 -0.14 -17.68
CA LEU A 90 5.45 0.21 -16.32
C LEU A 90 4.94 1.58 -15.86
N LYS A 91 4.75 2.51 -16.79
CA LYS A 91 4.20 3.83 -16.49
C LYS A 91 2.72 3.75 -16.09
N GLN A 92 1.94 2.96 -16.81
CA GLN A 92 0.54 2.68 -16.46
C GLN A 92 0.46 2.00 -15.09
N ILE A 93 1.35 1.04 -14.80
CA ILE A 93 1.40 0.37 -13.50
C ILE A 93 1.74 1.38 -12.39
N ALA A 94 2.70 2.27 -12.61
CA ALA A 94 3.06 3.31 -11.66
C ALA A 94 1.88 4.25 -11.35
N GLN A 95 1.04 4.56 -12.34
CA GLN A 95 -0.17 5.36 -12.14
C GLN A 95 -1.21 4.62 -11.28
N THR A 96 -1.41 3.31 -11.51
CA THR A 96 -2.42 2.51 -10.79
C THR A 96 -2.01 2.13 -9.37
N THR A 97 -0.73 2.26 -9.02
CA THR A 97 -0.17 1.86 -7.72
C THR A 97 0.03 3.05 -6.77
N ALA A 98 -0.86 4.03 -6.78
CA ALA A 98 -0.83 5.14 -5.83
C ALA A 98 -0.79 4.63 -4.38
N GLY A 99 0.08 5.20 -3.55
CA GLY A 99 0.25 4.79 -2.16
C GLY A 99 1.14 3.55 -1.94
N PHE A 100 1.62 2.87 -2.99
CA PHE A 100 2.53 1.74 -2.83
C PHE A 100 3.94 2.20 -2.43
N THR A 101 4.54 1.46 -1.50
CA THR A 101 5.96 1.58 -1.16
C THR A 101 6.84 0.85 -2.19
N GLY A 102 8.15 1.06 -2.12
CA GLY A 102 9.09 0.29 -2.96
C GLY A 102 8.99 -1.22 -2.74
N ALA A 103 8.74 -1.66 -1.50
CA ALA A 103 8.54 -3.06 -1.15
C ALA A 103 7.25 -3.64 -1.75
N ASP A 104 6.17 -2.85 -1.78
CA ASP A 104 4.90 -3.27 -2.39
C ASP A 104 5.04 -3.43 -3.89
N LEU A 105 5.78 -2.52 -4.56
CA LEU A 105 6.06 -2.58 -5.99
C LEU A 105 6.94 -3.78 -6.36
N GLU A 106 7.95 -4.09 -5.54
CA GLU A 106 8.73 -5.31 -5.68
C GLU A 106 7.87 -6.56 -5.55
N ASN A 107 7.05 -6.61 -4.49
CA ASN A 107 6.13 -7.71 -4.23
C ASN A 107 5.11 -7.88 -5.37
N LEU A 108 4.59 -6.78 -5.91
CA LEU A 108 3.68 -6.80 -7.06
C LEU A 108 4.30 -7.53 -8.26
N LEU A 109 5.53 -7.19 -8.64
CA LEU A 109 6.21 -7.84 -9.75
C LEU A 109 6.59 -9.30 -9.44
N ASN A 110 6.90 -9.64 -8.19
CA ASN A 110 7.15 -11.01 -7.77
C ASN A 110 5.87 -11.85 -7.85
N GLU A 111 4.74 -11.33 -7.37
CA GLU A 111 3.45 -12.00 -7.48
C GLU A 111 2.99 -12.17 -8.92
N ALA A 112 3.23 -11.17 -9.78
CA ALA A 112 2.96 -11.28 -11.21
C ALA A 112 3.78 -12.39 -11.88
N ALA A 113 5.05 -12.56 -11.50
CA ALA A 113 5.87 -13.66 -11.96
C ALA A 113 5.30 -15.03 -11.52
N ILE A 114 4.80 -15.12 -10.29
CA ILE A 114 4.14 -16.34 -9.79
C ILE A 114 2.85 -16.63 -10.58
N VAL A 115 2.06 -15.60 -10.92
CA VAL A 115 0.84 -15.74 -11.74
C VAL A 115 1.20 -16.28 -13.13
N ALA A 116 2.20 -15.71 -13.80
CA ALA A 116 2.69 -16.16 -15.10
C ALA A 116 3.19 -17.61 -15.04
N ALA A 117 3.99 -17.96 -14.02
CA ALA A 117 4.51 -19.31 -13.83
C ALA A 117 3.40 -20.35 -13.61
N LYS A 118 2.36 -20.03 -12.83
CA LYS A 118 1.19 -20.89 -12.64
C LYS A 118 0.42 -21.15 -13.94
N ALA A 119 0.48 -20.21 -14.89
CA ALA A 119 -0.11 -20.34 -16.21
C ALA A 119 0.86 -20.96 -17.24
N ASN A 120 2.02 -21.53 -16.80
CA ASN A 120 3.08 -22.11 -17.63
C ASN A 120 3.63 -21.14 -18.71
N ARG A 121 3.70 -19.85 -18.39
CA ARG A 121 4.28 -18.83 -19.27
C ARG A 121 5.68 -18.43 -18.81
N CYS A 122 6.56 -18.17 -19.78
CA CYS A 122 7.95 -17.76 -19.53
C CYS A 122 8.13 -16.25 -19.38
N PHE A 123 7.07 -15.46 -19.58
CA PHE A 123 7.10 -14.01 -19.48
C PHE A 123 5.88 -13.50 -18.72
N ILE A 124 6.02 -12.33 -18.10
CA ILE A 124 4.99 -11.66 -17.33
C ILE A 124 4.24 -10.71 -18.28
N SER A 125 2.92 -10.85 -18.37
CA SER A 125 2.05 -9.97 -19.16
C SER A 125 1.44 -8.87 -18.28
N GLN A 126 0.86 -7.84 -18.92
CA GLN A 126 0.10 -6.78 -18.24
C GLN A 126 -1.06 -7.36 -17.39
N GLU A 127 -1.72 -8.43 -17.89
CA GLU A 127 -2.83 -9.08 -17.18
C GLU A 127 -2.36 -9.84 -15.92
N ASP A 128 -1.13 -10.38 -15.93
CA ASP A 128 -0.55 -10.99 -14.73
C ASP A 128 -0.30 -9.96 -13.64
N ILE A 129 0.18 -8.79 -14.04
CA ILE A 129 0.42 -7.67 -13.10
C ILE A 129 -0.92 -7.15 -12.55
N LYS A 130 -1.96 -7.06 -13.38
CA LYS A 130 -3.30 -6.70 -12.95
C LYS A 130 -3.86 -7.70 -11.93
N THR A 131 -3.71 -8.98 -12.20
CA THR A 131 -4.12 -10.07 -11.27
C THR A 131 -3.32 -10.01 -9.97
N ALA A 132 -2.02 -9.77 -10.04
CA ALA A 132 -1.16 -9.62 -8.88
C ALA A 132 -1.53 -8.36 -8.07
N PHE A 133 -1.88 -7.25 -8.72
CA PHE A 133 -2.29 -6.02 -8.07
C PHE A 133 -3.54 -6.22 -7.21
N VAL A 134 -4.56 -6.90 -7.74
CA VAL A 134 -5.74 -7.27 -6.96
C VAL A 134 -5.36 -8.14 -5.77
N LYS A 135 -4.49 -9.12 -5.97
CA LYS A 135 -4.03 -10.03 -4.91
C LYS A 135 -3.26 -9.31 -3.81
N VAL A 136 -2.38 -8.38 -4.16
CA VAL A 136 -1.57 -7.60 -3.21
C VAL A 136 -2.43 -6.56 -2.48
N GLY A 137 -3.30 -5.84 -3.20
CA GLY A 137 -4.11 -4.75 -2.65
C GLY A 137 -5.34 -5.22 -1.87
N ILE A 138 -6.03 -6.24 -2.35
CA ILE A 138 -7.33 -6.68 -1.79
C ILE A 138 -7.24 -8.08 -1.17
N GLY A 139 -6.26 -8.87 -1.58
CA GLY A 139 -6.07 -10.24 -1.14
C GLY A 139 -6.50 -11.27 -2.19
N THR A 140 -6.21 -12.53 -1.89
CA THR A 140 -6.44 -13.65 -2.82
C THR A 140 -7.93 -13.96 -2.97
N GLU A 141 -8.41 -14.08 -4.20
CA GLU A 141 -9.78 -14.53 -4.50
C GLU A 141 -10.04 -15.94 -3.98
N ARG A 142 -11.18 -16.13 -3.31
CA ARG A 142 -11.63 -17.42 -2.78
C ARG A 142 -12.64 -18.08 -3.73
N LYS A 143 -12.17 -18.58 -4.86
CA LYS A 143 -13.01 -19.23 -5.88
C LYS A 143 -13.70 -20.53 -5.42
N SER A 144 -13.21 -21.14 -4.32
CA SER A 144 -13.78 -22.38 -3.76
C SER A 144 -14.96 -22.15 -2.80
N ARG A 145 -15.29 -20.91 -2.46
CA ARG A 145 -16.43 -20.62 -1.58
C ARG A 145 -17.73 -20.81 -2.35
N ILE A 146 -18.59 -21.65 -1.84
CA ILE A 146 -19.95 -21.84 -2.38
C ILE A 146 -20.80 -20.67 -1.90
N ILE A 147 -21.23 -19.83 -2.82
CA ILE A 147 -22.07 -18.66 -2.57
C ILE A 147 -23.44 -18.93 -3.15
N SER A 148 -24.51 -18.64 -2.42
CA SER A 148 -25.88 -18.76 -2.93
C SER A 148 -26.12 -17.72 -4.04
N ASP A 149 -27.05 -18.02 -4.95
CA ASP A 149 -27.44 -17.08 -6.01
C ASP A 149 -28.03 -15.78 -5.43
N LYS A 150 -28.67 -15.87 -4.25
CA LYS A 150 -29.16 -14.69 -3.52
C LYS A 150 -28.00 -13.78 -3.10
N GLU A 151 -26.99 -14.34 -2.43
CA GLU A 151 -25.81 -13.57 -1.98
C GLU A 151 -25.03 -12.99 -3.16
N ARG A 152 -24.88 -13.78 -4.25
CA ARG A 152 -24.22 -13.29 -5.47
C ARG A 152 -24.96 -12.10 -6.08
N LYS A 153 -26.29 -12.13 -6.07
CA LYS A 153 -27.12 -11.05 -6.56
C LYS A 153 -26.98 -9.81 -5.68
N ILE A 154 -27.02 -9.97 -4.36
CA ILE A 154 -26.80 -8.86 -3.40
C ILE A 154 -25.45 -8.21 -3.64
N THR A 155 -24.37 -9.01 -3.69
CA THR A 155 -23.01 -8.49 -3.96
C THR A 155 -22.95 -7.76 -5.30
N ALA A 156 -23.58 -8.27 -6.34
CA ALA A 156 -23.56 -7.63 -7.66
C ALA A 156 -24.20 -6.24 -7.64
N TYR A 157 -25.33 -6.08 -6.98
CA TYR A 157 -25.97 -4.76 -6.84
C TYR A 157 -25.16 -3.83 -5.93
N HIS A 158 -24.60 -4.34 -4.85
CA HIS A 158 -23.73 -3.60 -3.96
C HIS A 158 -22.52 -2.99 -4.70
N GLU A 159 -21.75 -3.82 -5.39
CA GLU A 159 -20.58 -3.37 -6.16
C GLU A 159 -20.98 -2.47 -7.33
N SER A 160 -22.14 -2.70 -7.94
CA SER A 160 -22.67 -1.80 -8.98
C SER A 160 -23.01 -0.41 -8.42
N GLY A 161 -23.50 -0.33 -7.18
CA GLY A 161 -23.75 0.96 -6.51
C GLY A 161 -22.49 1.79 -6.36
N HIS A 162 -21.39 1.17 -5.92
CA HIS A 162 -20.08 1.83 -5.87
C HIS A 162 -19.61 2.24 -7.26
N ALA A 163 -19.69 1.33 -8.24
CA ALA A 163 -19.22 1.57 -9.60
C ALA A 163 -19.95 2.73 -10.30
N ILE A 164 -21.26 2.84 -10.10
CA ILE A 164 -22.06 3.95 -10.65
C ILE A 164 -21.58 5.28 -10.07
N LEU A 165 -21.36 5.35 -8.75
CA LEU A 165 -20.93 6.59 -8.12
C LEU A 165 -19.50 6.97 -8.53
N PHE A 166 -18.57 6.02 -8.67
CA PHE A 166 -17.26 6.29 -9.25
C PHE A 166 -17.35 6.83 -10.69
N HIS A 167 -18.34 6.40 -11.46
CA HIS A 167 -18.52 6.87 -12.83
C HIS A 167 -19.14 8.27 -12.90
N VAL A 168 -20.05 8.59 -11.99
CA VAL A 168 -20.83 9.85 -12.03
C VAL A 168 -20.12 11.00 -11.33
N LEU A 169 -19.36 10.71 -10.25
CA LEU A 169 -18.71 11.73 -9.44
C LEU A 169 -17.34 12.11 -10.04
N PRO A 170 -17.05 13.42 -10.21
CA PRO A 170 -15.88 13.86 -10.98
C PRO A 170 -14.53 13.73 -10.24
N ASP A 171 -14.53 13.69 -8.89
CA ASP A 171 -13.29 13.82 -8.10
C ASP A 171 -12.79 12.49 -7.51
N VAL A 172 -13.50 11.38 -7.73
CA VAL A 172 -13.15 10.07 -7.13
C VAL A 172 -12.41 9.13 -8.09
N GLY A 173 -12.24 9.54 -9.34
CA GLY A 173 -11.58 8.76 -10.39
C GLY A 173 -12.47 7.66 -11.01
N PRO A 174 -12.08 7.16 -12.19
CA PRO A 174 -12.82 6.11 -12.88
C PRO A 174 -12.65 4.73 -12.18
N VAL A 175 -13.57 3.82 -12.47
CA VAL A 175 -13.48 2.44 -12.01
C VAL A 175 -12.39 1.69 -12.79
N TYR A 176 -11.49 1.03 -12.07
CA TYR A 176 -10.47 0.14 -12.65
C TYR A 176 -10.96 -1.31 -12.77
N SER A 177 -11.60 -1.81 -11.72
CA SER A 177 -12.07 -3.21 -11.69
C SER A 177 -13.24 -3.36 -10.72
N VAL A 178 -14.20 -4.23 -11.11
CA VAL A 178 -15.31 -4.65 -10.25
C VAL A 178 -15.34 -6.18 -10.23
N SER A 179 -15.52 -6.77 -9.07
CA SER A 179 -15.62 -8.23 -8.93
C SER A 179 -16.62 -8.59 -7.85
N ILE A 180 -17.39 -9.66 -8.12
CA ILE A 180 -18.31 -10.28 -7.17
C ILE A 180 -17.73 -11.57 -6.56
N ILE A 181 -16.43 -11.80 -6.75
CA ILE A 181 -15.73 -12.96 -6.21
C ILE A 181 -15.19 -12.60 -4.83
N PRO A 182 -15.50 -13.37 -3.77
CA PRO A 182 -14.99 -13.10 -2.43
C PRO A 182 -13.48 -13.14 -2.35
N THR A 183 -12.91 -12.27 -1.54
CA THR A 183 -11.46 -12.24 -1.28
C THR A 183 -11.10 -12.78 0.09
N GLY A 184 -9.80 -13.05 0.29
CA GLY A 184 -9.24 -13.58 1.52
C GLY A 184 -9.42 -12.66 2.74
N ALA A 185 -9.58 -11.37 2.51
CA ALA A 185 -9.78 -10.36 3.55
C ALA A 185 -11.22 -10.32 4.10
N GLY A 186 -12.14 -11.17 3.58
CA GLY A 186 -13.52 -11.26 4.05
C GLY A 186 -14.53 -10.47 3.22
N ALA A 187 -14.09 -9.77 2.17
CA ALA A 187 -14.98 -9.08 1.26
C ALA A 187 -15.79 -10.07 0.40
N ALA A 188 -17.06 -9.78 0.17
CA ALA A 188 -17.93 -10.55 -0.71
C ALA A 188 -17.69 -10.24 -2.19
N GLY A 189 -17.24 -9.02 -2.48
CA GLY A 189 -16.82 -8.50 -3.77
C GLY A 189 -15.86 -7.32 -3.56
N TYR A 190 -15.57 -6.58 -4.62
CA TYR A 190 -14.85 -5.31 -4.53
C TYR A 190 -15.09 -4.45 -5.77
N THR A 191 -15.07 -3.13 -5.55
CA THR A 191 -15.00 -2.13 -6.60
C THR A 191 -13.76 -1.28 -6.37
N MET A 192 -12.85 -1.26 -7.35
CA MET A 192 -11.56 -0.59 -7.25
C MET A 192 -11.51 0.61 -8.20
N PRO A 193 -11.25 1.82 -7.69
CA PRO A 193 -10.99 2.98 -8.53
C PRO A 193 -9.60 2.92 -9.16
N LEU A 194 -9.42 3.68 -10.25
CA LEU A 194 -8.13 3.96 -10.87
C LEU A 194 -7.66 5.35 -10.41
N PRO A 195 -6.67 5.45 -9.52
CA PRO A 195 -6.12 6.74 -9.17
C PRO A 195 -5.40 7.33 -10.38
N GLU A 196 -5.87 8.45 -10.89
CA GLU A 196 -5.23 9.13 -12.03
C GLU A 196 -4.07 10.03 -11.62
N ARG A 197 -4.06 10.49 -10.35
CA ARG A 197 -3.10 11.48 -9.83
C ARG A 197 -2.74 11.17 -8.38
N ASP A 198 -1.52 11.57 -8.01
CA ASP A 198 -1.08 11.63 -6.61
C ASP A 198 -1.50 13.01 -6.06
N ASP A 199 -2.72 13.11 -5.53
CA ASP A 199 -3.22 14.37 -4.99
C ASP A 199 -2.61 14.64 -3.60
N MET A 200 -1.98 15.80 -3.44
CA MET A 200 -1.39 16.24 -2.17
C MET A 200 -2.45 16.75 -1.16
N PHE A 201 -3.63 17.12 -1.65
CA PHE A 201 -4.68 17.71 -0.81
C PHE A 201 -6.02 17.00 -1.03
N MET A 202 -6.67 16.66 0.07
CA MET A 202 -8.05 16.21 0.06
C MET A 202 -8.99 17.39 0.29
N THR A 203 -9.71 17.81 -0.75
CA THR A 203 -10.70 18.87 -0.62
C THR A 203 -11.97 18.37 0.09
N LYS A 204 -12.73 19.29 0.70
CA LYS A 204 -14.02 18.94 1.31
C LYS A 204 -14.99 18.30 0.29
N GLY A 205 -14.99 18.79 -0.96
CA GLY A 205 -15.82 18.23 -2.03
C GLY A 205 -15.46 16.77 -2.33
N ARG A 206 -14.18 16.49 -2.50
CA ARG A 206 -13.69 15.12 -2.72
C ARG A 206 -14.02 14.19 -1.55
N MET A 207 -13.78 14.65 -0.31
CA MET A 207 -14.11 13.87 0.89
C MET A 207 -15.60 13.50 0.94
N LEU A 208 -16.49 14.42 0.60
CA LEU A 208 -17.92 14.14 0.51
C LEU A 208 -18.26 13.13 -0.59
N GLN A 209 -17.60 13.21 -1.75
CA GLN A 209 -17.79 12.25 -2.83
C GLN A 209 -17.29 10.86 -2.46
N GLU A 210 -16.17 10.73 -1.75
CA GLU A 210 -15.67 9.45 -1.23
C GLU A 210 -16.64 8.84 -0.21
N ILE A 211 -17.26 9.65 0.64
CA ILE A 211 -18.32 9.20 1.55
C ILE A 211 -19.54 8.71 0.75
N MET A 212 -19.97 9.43 -0.29
CA MET A 212 -21.07 9.01 -1.16
C MET A 212 -20.76 7.67 -1.82
N VAL A 213 -19.55 7.50 -2.37
CA VAL A 213 -19.13 6.22 -2.96
C VAL A 213 -19.17 5.10 -1.93
N SER A 214 -18.64 5.33 -0.72
CA SER A 214 -18.62 4.32 0.36
C SER A 214 -20.02 3.87 0.77
N LEU A 215 -21.03 4.73 0.67
CA LEU A 215 -22.43 4.41 0.96
C LEU A 215 -23.16 3.80 -0.24
N GLY A 216 -22.60 3.88 -1.45
CA GLY A 216 -23.27 3.53 -2.70
C GLY A 216 -23.75 2.10 -2.77
N GLY A 217 -22.96 1.14 -2.31
CA GLY A 217 -23.34 -0.26 -2.27
C GLY A 217 -24.56 -0.51 -1.37
N ARG A 218 -24.54 0.07 -0.17
CA ARG A 218 -25.63 -0.06 0.79
C ARG A 218 -26.94 0.55 0.29
N ILE A 219 -26.87 1.71 -0.34
CA ILE A 219 -28.02 2.39 -0.93
C ILE A 219 -28.59 1.54 -2.09
N ALA A 220 -27.73 0.92 -2.90
CA ALA A 220 -28.17 0.04 -3.97
C ALA A 220 -28.91 -1.21 -3.45
N GLU A 221 -28.46 -1.80 -2.34
CA GLU A 221 -29.15 -2.89 -1.66
C GLU A 221 -30.54 -2.44 -1.17
N GLU A 222 -30.62 -1.31 -0.50
CA GLU A 222 -31.87 -0.75 0.03
C GLU A 222 -32.89 -0.51 -1.10
N ILE A 223 -32.47 0.07 -2.22
CA ILE A 223 -33.35 0.38 -3.35
C ILE A 223 -33.89 -0.90 -4.00
N ILE A 224 -33.09 -1.97 -4.10
CA ILE A 224 -33.41 -3.14 -4.89
C ILE A 224 -34.08 -4.24 -4.05
N PHE A 225 -33.71 -4.38 -2.79
CA PHE A 225 -34.13 -5.50 -1.95
C PHE A 225 -35.05 -5.10 -0.79
N ASP A 226 -35.24 -3.79 -0.56
CA ASP A 226 -35.95 -3.25 0.61
C ASP A 226 -35.40 -3.84 1.94
N ASP A 227 -34.12 -4.25 1.91
CA ASP A 227 -33.41 -4.88 3.02
C ASP A 227 -31.92 -4.47 2.94
N ILE A 228 -31.28 -4.32 4.09
CA ILE A 228 -29.88 -3.92 4.15
C ILE A 228 -29.06 -5.08 4.69
N GLY A 229 -28.21 -5.64 3.87
CA GLY A 229 -27.23 -6.62 4.29
C GLY A 229 -26.16 -5.98 5.21
N LEU A 230 -25.82 -6.64 6.31
CA LEU A 230 -24.62 -6.31 7.07
C LEU A 230 -23.42 -6.91 6.33
N ILE A 231 -22.92 -6.24 5.30
CA ILE A 231 -21.62 -6.58 4.73
C ILE A 231 -20.56 -6.05 5.69
N LEU A 232 -19.73 -6.96 6.19
CA LEU A 232 -18.72 -6.75 7.23
C LEU A 232 -17.68 -5.66 6.85
N PRO A 233 -16.88 -5.16 7.80
CA PRO A 233 -16.23 -3.84 7.89
C PRO A 233 -15.17 -3.49 6.84
N LEU A 234 -15.14 -4.15 5.70
CA LEU A 234 -14.20 -3.84 4.60
C LEU A 234 -14.60 -2.64 3.75
N ASP A 235 -15.86 -2.20 3.80
CA ASP A 235 -16.27 -0.92 3.22
C ASP A 235 -15.54 0.26 3.89
N PHE A 236 -15.13 0.07 5.15
CA PHE A 236 -14.22 0.96 5.86
C PHE A 236 -12.73 0.70 5.57
N GLY A 237 -12.35 -0.41 4.97
CA GLY A 237 -10.96 -0.75 4.66
C GLY A 237 -10.37 0.12 3.55
N ILE A 238 -11.18 0.51 2.57
CA ILE A 238 -10.80 1.52 1.55
C ILE A 238 -10.62 2.87 2.25
N PHE A 239 -11.44 3.20 3.24
CA PHE A 239 -11.30 4.39 4.08
C PHE A 239 -9.99 4.38 4.89
N SER A 240 -9.54 3.23 5.38
CA SER A 240 -8.29 3.09 6.13
C SER A 240 -7.04 3.25 5.25
N LEU A 241 -7.08 2.83 3.99
CA LEU A 241 -5.99 3.06 3.02
C LEU A 241 -5.89 4.54 2.62
N ILE A 242 -7.02 5.27 2.63
CA ILE A 242 -7.09 6.69 2.26
C ILE A 242 -6.79 7.60 3.46
N LEU A 243 -7.15 7.20 4.69
CA LEU A 243 -6.96 8.00 5.92
C LEU A 243 -5.63 7.75 6.63
N ASN A 244 -4.85 6.74 6.25
CA ASN A 244 -3.61 6.38 6.93
C ASN A 244 -2.41 7.36 6.76
N PRO A 245 -2.43 8.42 5.95
CA PRO A 245 -1.39 9.44 6.01
C PRO A 245 -1.52 10.41 7.18
N PHE A 246 -2.61 10.37 7.98
CA PHE A 246 -2.87 11.35 9.05
C PHE A 246 -2.76 10.80 10.49
N VAL A 247 -2.39 9.53 10.66
CA VAL A 247 -2.16 8.91 11.98
C VAL A 247 -0.71 8.42 12.05
N ALA A 248 0.21 9.36 12.05
CA ALA A 248 1.61 9.16 12.42
C ALA A 248 2.10 10.37 13.22
#